data_f8a868452421d7fb0f5ea6a5ccbf5866
#
_entry.id   f8a868452421d7fb0f5ea6a5ccbf5866
#
_cell.length_a   1.000
_cell.length_b   1.000
_cell.length_c   1.000
_cell.angle_alpha   90.00
_cell.angle_beta   90.00
_cell.angle_gamma   90.00
#
_symmetry.space_group_name_H-M   'P 1'
#
loop_
_entity.id
_entity.type
_entity.pdbx_description
1 polymer ?
#
loop_
_entity_poly.entity_id
_entity_poly.type
_entity_poly.pdbx_seq_one_letter_code
_entity_poly.pdbx_strand_id
1 'polypeptide(L)'
;MSRPIAVAPSVLPVDFSRLGDECIALEKAGVDLIHWDVMDGVFVPNLTFGPDVIASTRHLVDLEFEAHLMVVDPDRLVDRYVDAGCSTVLVHAEACDHLHRTLSHIADLGATPGVALNPHTPAAVIRHVRDLLGVVLVMTVNPRSEERRVGKECRSR
;
A
#
# COMPACT_ATOMS: atom_id res chain seq x y z
N MET A 1 8.36 -19.87 -16.65
CA MET A 1 9.43 -19.06 -16.03
C MET A 1 8.89 -18.59 -14.69
N SER A 2 9.59 -18.81 -13.58
CA SER A 2 9.21 -18.24 -12.28
C SER A 2 9.41 -16.74 -12.35
N ARG A 3 8.40 -15.96 -11.91
CA ARG A 3 8.59 -14.52 -11.72
C ARG A 3 9.59 -14.30 -10.58
N PRO A 4 10.52 -13.32 -10.68
CA PRO A 4 11.39 -12.98 -9.56
C PRO A 4 10.55 -12.53 -8.36
N ILE A 5 11.03 -12.84 -7.15
CA ILE A 5 10.42 -12.32 -5.92
C ILE A 5 10.88 -10.87 -5.77
N ALA A 6 9.94 -9.95 -5.59
CA ALA A 6 10.19 -8.55 -5.28
C ALA A 6 10.03 -8.29 -3.77
N VAL A 7 10.86 -7.42 -3.21
CA VAL A 7 10.84 -7.01 -1.81
C VAL A 7 10.30 -5.61 -1.70
N ALA A 8 9.17 -5.46 -1.00
CA ALA A 8 8.42 -4.21 -0.82
C ALA A 8 8.28 -3.87 0.68
N PRO A 9 9.31 -3.32 1.32
CA PRO A 9 9.22 -2.97 2.73
C PRO A 9 8.29 -1.78 2.95
N SER A 10 7.53 -1.83 4.05
CA SER A 10 6.75 -0.69 4.52
C SER A 10 7.62 0.30 5.29
N VAL A 11 7.39 1.59 5.06
CA VAL A 11 7.98 2.68 5.85
C VAL A 11 7.15 3.04 7.10
N LEU A 12 6.14 2.26 7.45
CA LEU A 12 5.35 2.48 8.64
C LEU A 12 6.16 2.41 9.96
N PRO A 13 7.14 1.48 10.12
CA PRO A 13 7.88 1.35 11.38
C PRO A 13 9.12 2.24 11.49
N VAL A 14 9.40 3.10 10.51
CA VAL A 14 10.63 3.93 10.51
C VAL A 14 10.51 5.16 11.39
N ASP A 15 11.61 5.85 11.63
CA ASP A 15 11.63 7.17 12.27
C ASP A 15 11.14 8.24 11.28
N PHE A 16 9.92 8.72 11.45
CA PHE A 16 9.31 9.72 10.56
C PHE A 16 10.05 11.07 10.57
N SER A 17 10.83 11.37 11.63
CA SER A 17 11.67 12.58 11.65
C SER A 17 12.81 12.50 10.64
N ARG A 18 13.12 11.30 10.14
CA ARG A 18 14.20 11.00 9.18
C ARG A 18 13.70 10.22 7.97
N LEU A 19 12.42 10.35 7.63
CA LEU A 19 11.76 9.54 6.60
C LEU A 19 12.51 9.51 5.26
N GLY A 20 13.06 10.66 4.83
CA GLY A 20 13.87 10.73 3.61
C GLY A 20 15.16 9.89 3.70
N ASP A 21 15.88 9.94 4.82
CA ASP A 21 17.08 9.13 5.04
C ASP A 21 16.73 7.63 5.03
N GLU A 22 15.59 7.26 5.62
CA GLU A 22 15.11 5.88 5.63
C GLU A 22 14.77 5.37 4.22
N CYS A 23 14.13 6.19 3.38
CA CYS A 23 13.89 5.84 1.97
C CYS A 23 15.22 5.61 1.22
N ILE A 24 16.20 6.49 1.40
CA ILE A 24 17.54 6.34 0.80
C ILE A 24 18.24 5.08 1.32
N ALA A 25 18.08 4.75 2.61
CA ALA A 25 18.67 3.53 3.18
C ALA A 25 18.03 2.26 2.58
N LEU A 26 16.72 2.25 2.33
CA LEU A 26 16.03 1.15 1.66
C LEU A 26 16.53 0.95 0.23
N GLU A 27 16.70 2.03 -0.53
CA GLU A 27 17.25 1.96 -1.88
C GLU A 27 18.67 1.38 -1.89
N LYS A 28 19.53 1.85 -0.98
CA LYS A 28 20.89 1.31 -0.82
C LYS A 28 20.92 -0.15 -0.38
N ALA A 29 19.88 -0.61 0.32
CA ALA A 29 19.73 -2.02 0.69
C ALA A 29 19.31 -2.91 -0.48
N GLY A 30 18.92 -2.33 -1.63
CA GLY A 30 18.57 -3.05 -2.85
C GLY A 30 17.17 -3.65 -2.83
N VAL A 31 16.22 -2.99 -2.17
CA VAL A 31 14.79 -3.36 -2.26
C VAL A 31 14.22 -2.97 -3.61
N ASP A 32 13.10 -3.57 -4.01
CA ASP A 32 12.53 -3.36 -5.35
C ASP A 32 11.58 -2.15 -5.41
N LEU A 33 10.85 -1.88 -4.32
CA LEU A 33 9.92 -0.75 -4.20
C LEU A 33 9.71 -0.37 -2.74
N ILE A 34 9.08 0.78 -2.49
CA ILE A 34 8.68 1.24 -1.14
C ILE A 34 7.16 1.15 -1.00
N HIS A 35 6.72 0.48 0.07
CA HIS A 35 5.31 0.33 0.43
C HIS A 35 4.87 1.39 1.45
N TRP A 36 3.80 2.12 1.12
CA TRP A 36 3.26 3.21 1.92
C TRP A 36 1.92 2.80 2.53
N ASP A 37 1.91 2.44 3.81
CA ASP A 37 0.70 2.11 4.56
C ASP A 37 -0.06 3.38 4.96
N VAL A 38 -1.06 3.75 4.19
CA VAL A 38 -1.87 4.95 4.39
C VAL A 38 -3.10 4.60 5.22
N MET A 39 -3.28 5.29 6.35
CA MET A 39 -4.36 5.05 7.30
C MET A 39 -5.05 6.36 7.67
N ASP A 40 -6.39 6.35 7.72
CA ASP A 40 -7.23 7.53 7.92
C ASP A 40 -7.82 7.68 9.35
N GLY A 41 -7.55 6.72 10.23
CA GLY A 41 -8.10 6.69 11.58
C GLY A 41 -9.57 6.23 11.66
N VAL A 42 -10.17 5.84 10.54
CA VAL A 42 -11.57 5.41 10.43
C VAL A 42 -11.67 3.96 9.96
N PHE A 43 -11.10 3.65 8.80
CA PHE A 43 -11.02 2.27 8.31
C PHE A 43 -10.17 1.39 9.23
N VAL A 44 -9.09 1.98 9.75
CA VAL A 44 -8.22 1.40 10.78
C VAL A 44 -7.98 2.41 11.90
N PRO A 45 -7.75 1.97 13.17
CA PRO A 45 -7.66 2.87 14.32
C PRO A 45 -6.29 3.58 14.43
N ASN A 46 -5.64 3.87 13.32
CA ASN A 46 -4.38 4.61 13.27
C ASN A 46 -4.46 5.65 12.16
N LEU A 47 -3.68 6.72 12.31
CA LEU A 47 -3.52 7.77 11.32
C LEU A 47 -2.05 7.86 10.95
N THR A 48 -1.74 7.81 9.65
CA THR A 48 -0.36 7.84 9.18
C THR A 48 -0.11 9.08 8.33
N PHE A 49 0.38 8.94 7.13
CA PHE A 49 0.81 10.05 6.27
C PHE A 49 -0.12 10.26 5.08
N GLY A 50 -0.28 11.54 4.74
CA GLY A 50 -0.98 11.95 3.55
C GLY A 50 -0.08 11.97 2.30
N PRO A 51 -0.67 12.24 1.12
CA PRO A 51 0.06 12.26 -0.15
C PRO A 51 1.20 13.28 -0.19
N ASP A 52 1.08 14.40 0.52
CA ASP A 52 2.12 15.45 0.54
C ASP A 52 3.42 14.96 1.21
N VAL A 53 3.32 14.07 2.21
CA VAL A 53 4.48 13.43 2.84
C VAL A 53 5.18 12.51 1.84
N ILE A 54 4.43 11.71 1.09
CA ILE A 54 4.96 10.83 0.04
C ILE A 54 5.64 11.66 -1.06
N ALA A 55 4.96 12.68 -1.56
CA ALA A 55 5.51 13.58 -2.58
C ALA A 55 6.82 14.24 -2.15
N SER A 56 6.95 14.60 -0.86
CA SER A 56 8.17 15.22 -0.33
C SER A 56 9.39 14.30 -0.38
N THR A 57 9.20 12.98 -0.42
CA THR A 57 10.28 11.99 -0.49
C THR A 57 10.54 11.47 -1.91
N ARG A 58 9.61 11.69 -2.86
CA ARG A 58 9.66 11.10 -4.21
C ARG A 58 10.98 11.38 -4.96
N HIS A 59 11.51 12.59 -4.82
CA HIS A 59 12.72 13.02 -5.52
C HIS A 59 14.03 12.50 -4.91
N LEU A 60 13.97 11.79 -3.78
CA LEU A 60 15.15 11.32 -3.04
C LEU A 60 15.63 9.93 -3.50
N VAL A 61 14.78 9.16 -4.16
CA VAL A 61 15.05 7.78 -4.58
C VAL A 61 14.44 7.50 -5.95
N ASP A 62 14.99 6.52 -6.66
CA ASP A 62 14.47 6.06 -7.96
C ASP A 62 13.50 4.87 -7.83
N LEU A 63 13.33 4.33 -6.61
CA LEU A 63 12.45 3.20 -6.33
C LEU A 63 10.99 3.52 -6.68
N GLU A 64 10.24 2.53 -7.14
CA GLU A 64 8.79 2.65 -7.29
C GLU A 64 8.10 2.80 -5.93
N PHE A 65 7.02 3.59 -5.90
CA PHE A 65 6.17 3.78 -4.72
C PHE A 65 4.83 3.08 -4.91
N GLU A 66 4.48 2.26 -3.94
CA GLU A 66 3.19 1.58 -3.85
C GLU A 66 2.41 2.13 -2.66
N ALA A 67 1.24 2.75 -2.90
CA ALA A 67 0.36 3.23 -1.85
C ALA A 67 -0.70 2.19 -1.50
N HIS A 68 -0.75 1.76 -0.25
CA HIS A 68 -1.77 0.88 0.30
C HIS A 68 -2.78 1.69 1.11
N LEU A 69 -3.94 1.93 0.53
CA LEU A 69 -4.96 2.81 1.10
C LEU A 69 -5.90 2.04 2.05
N MET A 70 -5.59 2.08 3.33
CA MET A 70 -6.46 1.64 4.42
C MET A 70 -7.33 2.82 4.88
N VAL A 71 -8.22 3.23 4.00
CA VAL A 71 -9.08 4.41 4.16
C VAL A 71 -10.52 4.10 3.76
N VAL A 72 -11.46 4.79 4.35
CA VAL A 72 -12.85 4.79 3.85
C VAL A 72 -12.92 5.68 2.61
N ASP A 73 -13.76 5.30 1.63
CA ASP A 73 -13.98 6.06 0.39
C ASP A 73 -12.65 6.44 -0.33
N PRO A 74 -11.87 5.44 -0.80
CA PRO A 74 -10.59 5.66 -1.46
C PRO A 74 -10.72 6.47 -2.75
N ASP A 75 -11.90 6.47 -3.41
CA ASP A 75 -12.16 7.21 -4.65
C ASP A 75 -11.83 8.71 -4.53
N ARG A 76 -11.91 9.28 -3.32
CA ARG A 76 -11.56 10.71 -3.08
C ARG A 76 -10.07 10.98 -3.02
N LEU A 77 -9.26 9.95 -2.86
CA LEU A 77 -7.84 10.11 -2.54
C LEU A 77 -6.92 9.56 -3.63
N VAL A 78 -7.38 8.62 -4.45
CA VAL A 78 -6.58 7.94 -5.47
C VAL A 78 -5.76 8.91 -6.31
N ASP A 79 -6.38 9.95 -6.87
CA ASP A 79 -5.71 10.94 -7.72
C ASP A 79 -4.50 11.56 -7.02
N ARG A 80 -4.67 11.94 -5.75
CA ARG A 80 -3.63 12.60 -4.97
C ARG A 80 -2.42 11.70 -4.68
N TYR A 81 -2.62 10.38 -4.54
CA TYR A 81 -1.51 9.45 -4.34
C TYR A 81 -0.79 9.14 -5.64
N VAL A 82 -1.50 9.09 -6.77
CA VAL A 82 -0.87 9.01 -8.10
C VAL A 82 -0.05 10.29 -8.38
N ASP A 83 -0.63 11.47 -8.11
CA ASP A 83 0.06 12.76 -8.25
C ASP A 83 1.29 12.87 -7.32
N ALA A 84 1.26 12.22 -6.15
CA ALA A 84 2.40 12.13 -5.23
C ALA A 84 3.53 11.23 -5.75
N GLY A 85 3.32 10.55 -6.87
CA GLY A 85 4.32 9.71 -7.56
C GLY A 85 4.24 8.23 -7.22
N CYS A 86 3.10 7.74 -6.71
CA CYS A 86 2.86 6.31 -6.55
C CYS A 86 2.52 5.68 -7.90
N SER A 87 3.34 4.72 -8.34
CA SER A 87 3.13 3.96 -9.58
C SER A 87 2.13 2.81 -9.40
N THR A 88 1.84 2.43 -8.16
CA THR A 88 0.85 1.40 -7.80
C THR A 88 -0.02 1.91 -6.67
N VAL A 89 -1.34 1.71 -6.78
CA VAL A 89 -2.31 2.07 -5.72
C VAL A 89 -3.17 0.86 -5.38
N LEU A 90 -3.09 0.43 -4.11
CA LEU A 90 -3.87 -0.67 -3.56
C LEU A 90 -5.05 -0.11 -2.77
N VAL A 91 -6.26 -0.56 -3.08
CA VAL A 91 -7.47 -0.22 -2.34
C VAL A 91 -8.08 -1.47 -1.72
N HIS A 92 -8.67 -1.36 -0.55
CA HIS A 92 -9.37 -2.47 0.07
C HIS A 92 -10.70 -2.76 -0.64
N ALA A 93 -10.95 -4.02 -0.98
CA ALA A 93 -12.23 -4.43 -1.57
C ALA A 93 -13.41 -4.06 -0.66
N GLU A 94 -13.18 -4.06 0.66
CA GLU A 94 -14.16 -3.74 1.70
C GLU A 94 -14.46 -2.23 1.83
N ALA A 95 -13.59 -1.37 1.28
CA ALA A 95 -13.71 0.09 1.35
C ALA A 95 -14.30 0.71 0.06
N CYS A 96 -14.48 -0.10 -0.99
CA CYS A 96 -14.94 0.39 -2.30
C CYS A 96 -16.41 0.05 -2.52
N ASP A 97 -17.29 1.05 -2.65
CA ASP A 97 -18.68 0.85 -3.06
C ASP A 97 -18.79 0.27 -4.47
N HIS A 98 -17.88 0.66 -5.35
CA HIS A 98 -17.83 0.23 -6.76
C HIS A 98 -16.40 -0.14 -7.16
N LEU A 99 -15.90 -1.27 -6.66
CA LEU A 99 -14.51 -1.71 -6.85
C LEU A 99 -14.03 -1.66 -8.30
N HIS A 100 -14.87 -2.10 -9.27
CA HIS A 100 -14.52 -2.06 -10.69
C HIS A 100 -14.24 -0.63 -11.17
N ARG A 101 -15.09 0.33 -10.79
CA ARG A 101 -14.92 1.74 -11.16
C ARG A 101 -13.63 2.32 -10.55
N THR A 102 -13.37 2.07 -9.27
CA THR A 102 -12.17 2.54 -8.58
C THR A 102 -10.91 2.01 -9.24
N LEU A 103 -10.86 0.72 -9.56
CA LEU A 103 -9.71 0.11 -10.24
C LEU A 103 -9.51 0.66 -11.67
N SER A 104 -10.60 0.84 -12.43
CA SER A 104 -10.53 1.46 -13.75
C SER A 104 -9.99 2.89 -13.67
N HIS A 105 -10.45 3.67 -12.69
CA HIS A 105 -9.96 5.03 -12.46
C HIS A 105 -8.47 5.08 -12.15
N ILE A 106 -7.95 4.17 -11.30
CA ILE A 106 -6.50 4.05 -11.03
C ILE A 106 -5.73 3.79 -12.33
N ALA A 107 -6.25 2.88 -13.19
CA ALA A 107 -5.62 2.59 -14.47
C ALA A 107 -5.66 3.79 -15.43
N ASP A 108 -6.77 4.54 -15.48
CA ASP A 108 -6.93 5.73 -16.32
C ASP A 108 -5.96 6.85 -15.91
N LEU A 109 -5.57 6.91 -14.63
CA LEU A 109 -4.52 7.81 -14.14
C LEU A 109 -3.10 7.34 -14.47
N GLY A 110 -2.94 6.18 -15.09
CA GLY A 110 -1.65 5.62 -15.48
C GLY A 110 -0.92 4.85 -14.38
N ALA A 111 -1.56 4.63 -13.23
CA ALA A 111 -1.02 3.80 -12.15
C ALA A 111 -1.48 2.34 -12.27
N THR A 112 -0.74 1.43 -11.65
CA THR A 112 -1.10 0.01 -11.56
C THR A 112 -2.19 -0.18 -10.52
N PRO A 113 -3.39 -0.68 -10.90
CA PRO A 113 -4.44 -0.96 -9.93
C PRO A 113 -4.14 -2.20 -9.10
N GLY A 114 -4.34 -2.09 -7.80
CA GLY A 114 -4.22 -3.21 -6.89
C GLY A 114 -5.41 -3.30 -5.92
N VAL A 115 -5.65 -4.51 -5.42
CA VAL A 115 -6.66 -4.76 -4.41
C VAL A 115 -6.06 -5.44 -3.19
N ALA A 116 -6.40 -4.93 -2.01
CA ALA A 116 -6.11 -5.56 -0.73
C ALA A 116 -7.34 -6.31 -0.21
N LEU A 117 -7.11 -7.48 0.34
CA LEU A 117 -8.15 -8.33 0.95
C LEU A 117 -7.83 -8.55 2.42
N ASN A 118 -8.77 -8.24 3.30
CA ASN A 118 -8.67 -8.56 4.72
C ASN A 118 -8.68 -10.08 4.95
N PRO A 119 -8.15 -10.59 6.08
CA PRO A 119 -8.08 -12.03 6.36
C PRO A 119 -9.42 -12.77 6.31
N HIS A 120 -10.53 -12.05 6.54
CA HIS A 120 -11.88 -12.61 6.51
C HIS A 120 -12.57 -12.50 5.14
N THR A 121 -11.96 -11.78 4.19
CA THR A 121 -12.55 -11.53 2.86
C THR A 121 -12.14 -12.63 1.88
N PRO A 122 -13.09 -13.40 1.34
CA PRO A 122 -12.76 -14.48 0.43
C PRO A 122 -12.25 -13.95 -0.92
N ALA A 123 -11.29 -14.62 -1.53
CA ALA A 123 -10.73 -14.24 -2.83
C ALA A 123 -11.77 -14.16 -3.97
N ALA A 124 -12.94 -14.77 -3.79
CA ALA A 124 -14.02 -14.73 -4.78
C ALA A 124 -14.55 -13.30 -5.07
N VAL A 125 -14.34 -12.34 -4.14
CA VAL A 125 -14.81 -10.94 -4.34
C VAL A 125 -14.13 -10.25 -5.52
N ILE A 126 -12.92 -10.66 -5.89
CA ILE A 126 -12.17 -10.06 -7.01
C ILE A 126 -12.40 -10.78 -8.35
N ARG A 127 -13.22 -11.83 -8.39
CA ARG A 127 -13.40 -12.66 -9.59
C ARG A 127 -13.78 -11.86 -10.84
N HIS A 128 -14.60 -10.81 -10.68
CA HIS A 128 -15.13 -10.01 -11.79
C HIS A 128 -14.29 -8.77 -12.13
N VAL A 129 -13.21 -8.53 -11.39
CA VAL A 129 -12.26 -7.41 -11.61
C VAL A 129 -10.84 -7.89 -11.85
N ARG A 130 -10.63 -9.21 -11.89
CA ARG A 130 -9.32 -9.84 -12.02
C ARG A 130 -8.49 -9.28 -13.17
N ASP A 131 -9.14 -9.00 -14.29
CA ASP A 131 -8.47 -8.59 -15.52
C ASP A 131 -7.98 -7.12 -15.47
N LEU A 132 -8.42 -6.35 -14.45
CA LEU A 132 -7.94 -4.99 -14.17
C LEU A 132 -6.74 -4.97 -13.23
N LEU A 133 -6.47 -6.07 -12.50
CA LEU A 133 -5.52 -6.08 -11.39
C LEU A 133 -4.09 -6.32 -11.86
N GLY A 134 -3.18 -5.42 -11.49
CA GLY A 134 -1.75 -5.67 -11.52
C GLY A 134 -1.24 -6.36 -10.25
N VAL A 135 -1.85 -6.06 -9.09
CA VAL A 135 -1.44 -6.57 -7.77
C VAL A 135 -2.64 -7.02 -6.95
N VAL A 136 -2.47 -8.11 -6.20
CA VAL A 136 -3.40 -8.53 -5.13
C VAL A 136 -2.61 -8.65 -3.83
N LEU A 137 -2.93 -7.82 -2.85
CA LEU A 137 -2.36 -7.87 -1.51
C LEU A 137 -3.25 -8.73 -0.61
N VAL A 138 -2.72 -9.84 -0.15
CA VAL A 138 -3.40 -10.71 0.82
C VAL A 138 -2.93 -10.34 2.22
N MET A 139 -3.81 -9.72 3.00
CA MET A 139 -3.51 -9.37 4.38
C MET A 139 -3.42 -10.64 5.24
N THR A 140 -2.30 -10.80 5.93
CA THR A 140 -2.08 -11.91 6.88
C THR A 140 -2.45 -11.54 8.31
N VAL A 141 -2.68 -10.26 8.56
CA VAL A 141 -3.17 -9.69 9.83
C VAL A 141 -4.32 -8.72 9.52
N ASN A 142 -5.17 -8.44 10.50
CA ASN A 142 -6.13 -7.35 10.33
C ASN A 142 -5.37 -6.03 10.20
N PRO A 143 -5.72 -5.14 9.26
CA PRO A 143 -5.09 -3.84 9.12
C PRO A 143 -5.23 -3.06 10.43
N ARG A 144 -4.10 -2.75 11.06
CA ARG A 144 -4.00 -1.97 12.30
C ARG A 144 -2.54 -1.76 12.71
N SER A 145 -2.31 -0.77 13.58
CA SER A 145 -0.98 -0.31 14.04
C SER A 145 -0.21 -1.25 14.98
N GLU A 146 -0.68 -2.48 15.25
CA GLU A 146 -0.11 -3.35 16.29
C GLU A 146 0.95 -4.35 15.82
N GLU A 147 1.60 -4.13 14.69
CA GLU A 147 2.66 -5.02 14.17
C GLU A 147 3.88 -5.18 15.11
N ARG A 148 4.05 -4.29 16.09
CA ARG A 148 5.10 -4.44 17.12
C ARG A 148 4.96 -5.70 17.97
N ARG A 149 3.83 -6.38 17.98
CA ARG A 149 3.62 -7.61 18.80
C ARG A 149 4.00 -8.89 18.06
N VAL A 150 3.93 -8.93 16.73
CA VAL A 150 4.19 -10.14 15.94
C VAL A 150 5.67 -10.56 16.03
N GLY A 151 6.60 -9.62 16.07
CA GLY A 151 8.03 -9.92 16.19
C GLY A 151 8.47 -10.49 17.55
N LYS A 152 7.61 -10.42 18.60
CA LYS A 152 7.92 -11.01 19.93
C LYS A 152 7.39 -12.43 20.09
N GLU A 153 6.38 -12.83 19.37
CA GLU A 153 5.79 -14.16 19.48
C GLU A 153 6.54 -15.25 18.68
N CYS A 154 7.32 -14.88 17.68
CA CYS A 154 8.17 -15.81 16.93
C CYS A 154 9.45 -16.27 17.69
N ARG A 155 9.69 -15.80 18.91
CA ARG A 155 10.89 -16.18 19.71
C ARG A 155 10.65 -17.22 20.80
N SER A 156 9.51 -17.82 20.86
CA SER A 156 9.22 -18.88 21.83
C SER A 156 8.69 -20.12 21.15
N ARG A 157 9.60 -20.91 20.54
CA ARG A 157 9.56 -22.40 20.54
C ARG A 157 10.75 -22.98 19.83
#